data_91399d6aa6a63ca0eca9f6c1c9259272
#
_entry.id   91399d6aa6a63ca0eca9f6c1c9259272
#
_cell.length_a   1.000
_cell.length_b   1.000
_cell.length_c   1.000
_cell.angle_alpha   90.00
_cell.angle_beta   90.00
_cell.angle_gamma   90.00
#
_symmetry.space_group_name_H-M   'P 1'
#
loop_
_entity.id
_entity.type
_entity.pdbx_description
1 polymer ?
#
loop_
_entity_poly.entity_id
_entity_poly.type
_entity_poly.pdbx_seq_one_letter_code
_entity_poly.pdbx_strand_id
1 'polypeptide(L)'
;MKKLLIAAIISLSSVTTAAVAEVKVGIILGFTGPIESLTPAMRDGARMAFDEASNSGNLLGGETFTILEVDSTCVDSAAATAAAEPLVAD
;
A
#
# COMPACT_ATOMS: atom_id res chain seq x y z
N MET A 1 0.76 9.20 -65.52
CA MET A 1 1.42 9.62 -64.25
C MET A 1 0.72 8.95 -63.09
N LYS A 2 1.30 7.93 -62.54
CA LYS A 2 0.77 7.22 -61.37
C LYS A 2 1.35 7.88 -60.11
N LYS A 3 0.50 8.57 -59.35
CA LYS A 3 0.88 9.10 -58.04
C LYS A 3 0.79 7.98 -57.02
N LEU A 4 1.94 7.48 -56.55
CA LEU A 4 2.04 6.57 -55.41
C LEU A 4 1.79 7.37 -54.15
N LEU A 5 0.62 7.19 -53.54
CA LEU A 5 0.34 7.63 -52.19
C LEU A 5 0.89 6.57 -51.22
N ILE A 6 2.06 6.85 -50.64
CA ILE A 6 2.60 6.07 -49.51
C ILE A 6 1.89 6.55 -48.28
N ALA A 7 0.87 5.80 -47.86
CA ALA A 7 0.28 6.01 -46.54
C ALA A 7 1.24 5.44 -45.45
N ALA A 8 1.95 6.33 -44.81
CA ALA A 8 2.75 5.97 -43.64
C ALA A 8 1.79 5.66 -42.48
N ILE A 9 1.58 4.38 -42.22
CA ILE A 9 0.86 3.93 -41.02
C ILE A 9 1.83 4.09 -39.85
N ILE A 10 1.69 5.21 -39.13
CA ILE A 10 2.36 5.38 -37.83
C ILE A 10 1.59 4.54 -36.85
N SER A 11 2.05 3.32 -36.60
CA SER A 11 1.58 2.49 -35.51
C SER A 11 2.03 3.11 -34.19
N LEU A 12 1.17 3.85 -33.54
CA LEU A 12 1.35 4.38 -32.20
C LEU A 12 1.35 3.20 -31.22
N SER A 13 2.53 2.67 -30.95
CA SER A 13 2.70 1.63 -29.93
C SER A 13 2.42 2.25 -28.57
N SER A 14 1.20 2.05 -28.06
CA SER A 14 0.84 2.41 -26.70
C SER A 14 1.65 1.52 -25.75
N VAL A 15 2.73 2.04 -25.21
CA VAL A 15 3.44 1.38 -24.12
C VAL A 15 2.55 1.51 -22.89
N THR A 16 1.73 0.49 -22.66
CA THR A 16 1.00 0.35 -21.41
C THR A 16 2.01 -0.09 -20.34
N THR A 17 2.52 0.87 -19.58
CA THR A 17 3.23 0.55 -18.35
C THR A 17 2.22 -0.07 -17.40
N ALA A 18 2.38 -1.37 -17.11
CA ALA A 18 1.61 -2.01 -16.06
C ALA A 18 1.97 -1.33 -14.74
N ALA A 19 1.03 -0.60 -14.13
CA ALA A 19 1.21 -0.06 -12.79
C ALA A 19 1.32 -1.26 -11.84
N VAL A 20 2.40 -1.31 -11.04
CA VAL A 20 2.54 -2.27 -9.95
C VAL A 20 1.45 -1.92 -8.93
N ALA A 21 0.54 -2.86 -8.64
CA ALA A 21 -0.50 -2.64 -7.66
C ALA A 21 0.14 -2.54 -6.26
N GLU A 22 -0.31 -1.55 -5.50
CA GLU A 22 0.12 -1.29 -4.14
C GLU A 22 -0.95 -1.80 -3.18
N VAL A 23 -0.55 -2.60 -2.18
CA VAL A 23 -1.44 -3.08 -1.13
C VAL A 23 -1.27 -2.20 0.11
N LYS A 24 -2.31 -1.50 0.48
CA LYS A 24 -2.33 -0.70 1.72
C LYS A 24 -2.71 -1.58 2.90
N VAL A 25 -1.93 -1.51 3.96
CA VAL A 25 -2.16 -2.24 5.21
C VAL A 25 -2.20 -1.27 6.38
N GLY A 26 -3.25 -1.34 7.17
CA GLY A 26 -3.38 -0.54 8.39
C GLY A 26 -2.83 -1.28 9.61
N ILE A 27 -1.97 -0.63 10.39
CA ILE A 27 -1.55 -1.10 11.71
C ILE A 27 -2.27 -0.25 12.75
N ILE A 28 -3.16 -0.87 13.50
CA ILE A 28 -3.95 -0.23 14.56
C ILE A 28 -3.46 -0.77 15.90
N LEU A 29 -2.82 0.08 16.68
CA LEU A 29 -2.29 -0.26 18.00
C LEU A 29 -2.54 0.90 18.97
N GLY A 30 -2.44 0.64 20.27
CA GLY A 30 -2.46 1.70 21.30
C GLY A 30 -1.10 2.36 21.40
N PHE A 31 -0.78 3.28 20.51
CA PHE A 31 0.46 4.04 20.54
C PHE A 31 0.49 5.08 21.68
N THR A 32 -0.67 5.44 22.19
CA THR A 32 -0.83 6.19 23.44
C THR A 32 -1.69 5.37 24.42
N GLY A 33 -1.56 5.65 25.71
CA GLY A 33 -2.33 4.96 26.75
C GLY A 33 -1.55 3.84 27.44
N PRO A 34 -2.26 2.87 28.05
CA PRO A 34 -1.66 1.94 29.02
C PRO A 34 -0.64 0.96 28.44
N ILE A 35 -0.63 0.75 27.14
CA ILE A 35 0.30 -0.19 26.47
C ILE A 35 1.31 0.53 25.56
N GLU A 36 1.41 1.83 25.63
CA GLU A 36 2.29 2.63 24.75
C GLU A 36 3.76 2.18 24.75
N SER A 37 4.24 1.59 25.85
CA SER A 37 5.61 1.08 25.94
C SER A 37 5.87 -0.19 25.13
N LEU A 38 4.83 -0.93 24.76
CA LEU A 38 4.92 -2.20 24.04
C LEU A 38 4.72 -2.03 22.53
N THR A 39 3.90 -1.10 22.13
CA THR A 39 3.43 -0.96 20.76
C THR A 39 4.49 -0.58 19.73
N PRO A 40 5.53 0.22 20.05
CA PRO A 40 6.60 0.50 19.09
C PRO A 40 7.33 -0.75 18.62
N ALA A 41 7.64 -1.69 19.51
CA ALA A 41 8.29 -2.94 19.14
C ALA A 41 7.37 -3.85 18.30
N MET A 42 6.07 -3.86 18.61
CA MET A 42 5.07 -4.60 17.81
C MET A 42 4.95 -4.03 16.39
N ARG A 43 4.87 -2.71 16.27
CA ARG A 43 4.87 -2.02 14.99
C ARG A 43 6.13 -2.33 14.18
N ASP A 44 7.29 -2.25 14.79
CA ASP A 44 8.58 -2.47 14.11
C ASP A 44 8.70 -3.90 13.61
N GLY A 45 8.22 -4.89 14.38
CA GLY A 45 8.13 -6.28 13.94
C GLY A 45 7.21 -6.48 12.74
N ALA A 46 6.03 -5.85 12.75
CA ALA A 46 5.11 -5.90 11.64
C ALA A 46 5.71 -5.24 10.39
N ARG A 47 6.31 -4.06 10.52
CA ARG A 47 6.98 -3.37 9.40
C ARG A 47 8.08 -4.24 8.79
N MET A 48 8.91 -4.86 9.61
CA MET A 48 9.98 -5.72 9.12
C MET A 48 9.43 -6.86 8.26
N ALA A 49 8.34 -7.51 8.68
CA ALA A 49 7.72 -8.60 7.93
C ALA A 49 7.13 -8.11 6.58
N PHE A 50 6.47 -6.96 6.57
CA PHE A 50 5.92 -6.39 5.34
C PHE A 50 7.02 -5.89 4.39
N ASP A 51 8.10 -5.34 4.91
CA ASP A 51 9.26 -4.92 4.11
C ASP A 51 9.97 -6.13 3.48
N GLU A 52 10.14 -7.20 4.24
CA GLU A 52 10.69 -8.45 3.71
C GLU A 52 9.81 -9.03 2.59
N ALA A 53 8.51 -9.08 2.80
CA ALA A 53 7.56 -9.56 1.80
C ALA A 53 7.57 -8.69 0.53
N SER A 54 7.61 -7.37 0.67
CA SER A 54 7.68 -6.43 -0.45
C SER A 54 8.99 -6.58 -1.22
N ASN A 55 10.12 -6.70 -0.50
CA ASN A 55 11.44 -6.80 -1.10
C ASN A 55 11.72 -8.16 -1.75
N SER A 56 10.97 -9.19 -1.38
CA SER A 56 11.12 -10.54 -1.95
C SER A 56 10.78 -10.59 -3.44
N GLY A 57 9.91 -9.69 -3.92
CA GLY A 57 9.40 -9.69 -5.28
C GLY A 57 8.46 -10.86 -5.62
N ASN A 58 8.18 -11.74 -4.65
CA ASN A 58 7.39 -12.95 -4.85
C ASN A 58 5.95 -12.85 -4.35
N LEU A 59 5.61 -11.77 -3.65
CA LEU A 59 4.27 -11.58 -3.10
C LEU A 59 3.32 -11.09 -4.19
N LEU A 60 2.21 -11.80 -4.39
CA LEU A 60 1.10 -11.38 -5.26
C LEU A 60 1.55 -10.84 -6.64
N GLY A 61 2.56 -11.47 -7.24
CA GLY A 61 3.07 -11.04 -8.55
C GLY A 61 4.02 -9.83 -8.50
N GLY A 62 4.64 -9.56 -7.38
CA GLY A 62 5.61 -8.48 -7.19
C GLY A 62 5.01 -7.19 -6.61
N GLU A 63 3.81 -7.26 -6.03
CA GLU A 63 3.19 -6.14 -5.32
C GLU A 63 3.99 -5.74 -4.07
N THR A 64 3.86 -4.49 -3.68
CA THR A 64 4.47 -3.94 -2.46
C THR A 64 3.42 -3.51 -1.46
N PHE A 65 3.79 -3.44 -0.18
CA PHE A 65 2.93 -2.94 0.87
C PHE A 65 3.25 -1.49 1.22
N THR A 66 2.20 -0.70 1.40
CA THR A 66 2.27 0.60 2.09
C THR A 66 1.60 0.48 3.43
N ILE A 67 2.30 0.87 4.49
CA ILE A 67 1.82 0.74 5.86
C ILE A 67 1.31 2.08 6.36
N LEU A 68 0.07 2.06 6.84
CA LEU A 68 -0.58 3.18 7.51
C LEU A 68 -0.69 2.86 9.01
N GLU A 69 -0.30 3.78 9.87
CA GLU A 69 -0.34 3.59 11.32
C GLU A 69 -1.38 4.50 11.94
N VAL A 70 -2.21 3.94 12.81
CA VAL A 70 -3.22 4.69 13.55
C VAL A 70 -3.26 4.26 15.01
N ASP A 71 -3.57 5.20 15.88
CA ASP A 71 -3.65 5.00 17.33
C ASP A 71 -5.07 4.68 17.78
N SER A 72 -5.27 3.49 18.33
CA SER A 72 -6.54 3.08 18.92
C SER A 72 -6.67 3.42 20.39
N THR A 73 -5.61 3.89 21.02
CA THR A 73 -5.46 4.08 22.48
C THR A 73 -5.63 2.81 23.34
N CYS A 74 -6.25 1.76 22.82
CA CYS A 74 -6.57 0.49 23.49
C CYS A 74 -7.46 0.58 24.75
N VAL A 75 -8.13 1.68 24.98
CA VAL A 75 -9.01 1.90 26.14
C VAL A 75 -10.40 2.41 25.77
N ASP A 76 -10.58 2.86 24.55
CA ASP A 76 -11.83 3.46 24.07
C ASP A 76 -12.20 2.91 22.69
N SER A 77 -13.34 2.23 22.63
CA SER A 77 -13.84 1.66 21.38
C SER A 77 -14.25 2.71 20.34
N ALA A 78 -14.69 3.89 20.79
CA ALA A 78 -15.02 4.99 19.87
C ALA A 78 -13.76 5.56 19.22
N ALA A 79 -12.67 5.73 19.98
CA ALA A 79 -11.39 6.16 19.45
C ALA A 79 -10.83 5.12 18.46
N ALA A 80 -10.93 3.83 18.77
CA ALA A 80 -10.50 2.77 17.87
C ALA A 80 -11.31 2.75 16.56
N THR A 81 -12.61 2.94 16.62
CA THR A 81 -13.47 3.04 15.44
C THR A 81 -13.09 4.25 14.58
N ALA A 82 -12.96 5.43 15.20
CA ALA A 82 -12.57 6.65 14.49
C ALA A 82 -11.18 6.54 13.83
N ALA A 83 -10.26 5.80 14.45
CA ALA A 83 -8.94 5.53 13.88
C ALA A 83 -9.02 4.56 12.68
N ALA A 84 -9.92 3.58 12.72
CA ALA A 84 -10.07 2.59 11.66
C ALA A 84 -10.81 3.12 10.42
N GLU A 85 -11.78 4.02 10.58
CA GLU A 85 -12.62 4.53 9.49
C GLU A 85 -11.83 5.06 8.29
N PRO A 86 -10.79 5.91 8.46
CA PRO A 86 -10.02 6.40 7.33
C PRO A 86 -9.27 5.29 6.57
N LEU A 87 -8.91 4.20 7.26
CA LEU A 87 -8.17 3.08 6.65
C LEU A 87 -9.03 2.27 5.69
N VAL A 88 -10.35 2.21 5.91
CA VAL A 88 -11.28 1.47 5.05
C VAL A 88 -11.94 2.35 4.00
N ALA A 89 -11.85 3.67 4.14
CA ALA A 89 -12.40 4.63 3.19
C ALA A 89 -11.44 4.95 2.03
N ASP A 90 -10.17 4.63 2.17
CA ASP A 90 -9.10 4.88 1.20
C ASP A 90 -8.84 3.60 0.37
#